data_0e6b120980f08c7faf0b2228f42a6325
#
_entry.id   0e6b120980f08c7faf0b2228f42a6325
#
_cell.length_a   1.000
_cell.length_b   1.000
_cell.length_c   1.000
_cell.angle_alpha   90.00
_cell.angle_beta   90.00
_cell.angle_gamma   90.00
#
_symmetry.space_group_name_H-M   'P 1'
#
loop_
_entity.id
_entity.type
_entity.pdbx_description
1 polymer ?
#
loop_
_entity_poly.entity_id
_entity_poly.type
_entity_poly.pdbx_seq_one_letter_code
_entity_poly.pdbx_strand_id
1 'polypeptide(L)'
;MRHKTMMIERIRPWVQGKKVLILGFGREGKSTWNVLKKLDCCSFVDVADMAEPKEKPEGIRNWIAGPDYQKCLNEYDVVFKSPGVVLEKPVQSYSSQILSQTELFFQCFRDQIIGITGTKGKSTITTLIYHLLKE
;
A
#
# COMPACT_ATOMS: atom_id res chain seq x y z
N MET A 1 9.31 -14.50 13.35
CA MET A 1 8.82 -13.24 13.87
C MET A 1 9.80 -12.12 13.69
N ARG A 2 11.01 -12.23 14.23
CA ARG A 2 12.03 -11.19 14.03
C ARG A 2 12.31 -10.91 12.57
N HIS A 3 12.43 -11.96 11.77
CA HIS A 3 12.71 -11.81 10.35
C HIS A 3 11.60 -11.02 9.63
N LYS A 4 10.35 -11.33 9.94
CA LYS A 4 9.21 -10.64 9.36
C LYS A 4 9.19 -9.17 9.77
N THR A 5 9.48 -8.87 11.02
CA THR A 5 9.54 -7.50 11.53
C THR A 5 10.65 -6.71 10.85
N MET A 6 11.82 -7.32 10.69
CA MET A 6 12.94 -6.67 10.01
C MET A 6 12.63 -6.36 8.56
N MET A 7 11.91 -7.25 7.88
CA MET A 7 11.52 -7.03 6.49
C MET A 7 10.52 -5.90 6.37
N ILE A 8 9.56 -5.82 7.30
CA ILE A 8 8.58 -4.74 7.31
C ILE A 8 9.26 -3.39 7.54
N GLU A 9 10.32 -3.35 8.33
CA GLU A 9 11.05 -2.11 8.60
C GLU A 9 11.70 -1.51 7.35
N ARG A 10 11.93 -2.30 6.32
CA ARG A 10 12.44 -1.77 5.05
C ARG A 10 11.44 -0.85 4.35
N ILE A 11 10.18 -0.96 4.71
CA ILE A 11 9.11 -0.13 4.14
C ILE A 11 9.08 1.23 4.82
N ARG A 12 9.58 1.32 6.06
CA ARG A 12 9.50 2.55 6.87
C ARG A 12 9.96 3.80 6.14
N PRO A 13 11.12 3.82 5.45
CA PRO A 13 11.57 5.06 4.79
C PRO A 13 10.60 5.58 3.73
N TRP A 14 9.76 4.71 3.19
CA TRP A 14 8.81 5.08 2.14
C TRP A 14 7.60 5.80 2.67
N VAL A 15 7.27 5.58 3.94
CA VAL A 15 6.01 6.08 4.52
C VAL A 15 6.22 6.92 5.79
N GLN A 16 7.42 6.94 6.36
CA GLN A 16 7.66 7.66 7.60
C GLN A 16 7.40 9.15 7.45
N GLY A 17 6.51 9.67 8.29
CA GLY A 17 6.13 11.07 8.26
C GLY A 17 5.31 11.48 7.05
N LYS A 18 4.87 10.52 6.25
CA LYS A 18 4.12 10.80 5.02
C LYS A 18 2.63 10.77 5.25
N LYS A 19 1.92 11.54 4.42
CA LYS A 19 0.46 11.47 4.34
C LYS A 19 0.12 10.34 3.38
N VAL A 20 -0.50 9.28 3.90
CA VAL A 20 -0.71 8.05 3.15
C VAL A 20 -2.19 7.83 2.89
N LEU A 21 -2.51 7.42 1.68
CA LEU A 21 -3.85 7.02 1.31
C LEU A 21 -3.82 5.58 0.80
N ILE A 22 -4.76 4.77 1.28
CA ILE A 22 -4.99 3.44 0.73
C ILE A 22 -6.17 3.55 -0.23
N LEU A 23 -5.91 3.37 -1.51
CA LEU A 23 -6.93 3.50 -2.55
C LEU A 23 -7.48 2.11 -2.87
N GLY A 24 -8.68 1.86 -2.40
CA GLY A 24 -9.30 0.54 -2.47
C GLY A 24 -8.96 -0.27 -1.23
N PHE A 25 -9.99 -0.69 -0.49
CA PHE A 25 -9.79 -1.40 0.79
C PHE A 25 -10.32 -2.83 0.73
N GLY A 26 -9.99 -3.52 -0.37
CA GLY A 26 -10.22 -4.95 -0.47
C GLY A 26 -9.12 -5.71 0.27
N ARG A 27 -8.85 -6.93 -0.18
CA ARG A 27 -7.86 -7.78 0.47
C ARG A 27 -6.49 -7.12 0.58
N GLU A 28 -6.01 -6.52 -0.53
CA GLU A 28 -4.70 -5.88 -0.54
C GLU A 28 -4.67 -4.62 0.28
N GLY A 29 -5.74 -3.83 0.25
CA GLY A 29 -5.82 -2.63 1.08
C GLY A 29 -5.74 -2.97 2.55
N LYS A 30 -6.43 -4.01 2.97
CA LYS A 30 -6.40 -4.47 4.37
C LYS A 30 -5.00 -4.94 4.76
N SER A 31 -4.33 -5.67 3.86
CA SER A 31 -2.97 -6.13 4.11
C SER A 31 -2.01 -4.96 4.23
N THR A 32 -2.15 -3.98 3.36
CA THR A 32 -1.34 -2.76 3.42
C THR A 32 -1.55 -2.04 4.74
N TRP A 33 -2.79 -1.91 5.18
CA TRP A 33 -3.09 -1.27 6.46
C TRP A 33 -2.45 -2.03 7.63
N ASN A 34 -2.46 -3.36 7.60
CA ASN A 34 -1.84 -4.15 8.65
C ASN A 34 -0.35 -3.83 8.81
N VAL A 35 0.35 -3.67 7.68
CA VAL A 35 1.76 -3.30 7.71
C VAL A 35 1.95 -1.87 8.22
N LEU A 36 1.18 -0.92 7.71
CA LEU A 36 1.30 0.48 8.12
C LEU A 36 0.98 0.67 9.60
N LYS A 37 0.01 -0.07 10.09
CA LYS A 37 -0.37 -0.03 11.49
C LYS A 37 0.76 -0.53 12.39
N LYS A 38 1.44 -1.59 11.98
CA LYS A 38 2.57 -2.13 12.73
C LYS A 38 3.74 -1.18 12.76
N LEU A 39 4.00 -0.48 11.65
CA LEU A 39 5.08 0.51 11.58
C LEU A 39 4.77 1.75 12.39
N ASP A 40 3.51 2.18 12.37
CA ASP A 40 3.02 3.33 13.12
C ASP A 40 3.93 4.56 12.97
N CYS A 41 4.33 4.85 11.75
CA CYS A 41 5.27 5.93 11.47
C CYS A 41 4.76 6.95 10.46
N CYS A 42 3.59 6.71 9.86
CA CYS A 42 2.99 7.66 8.93
C CYS A 42 2.47 8.89 9.68
N SER A 43 2.42 10.03 8.98
CA SER A 43 1.76 11.20 9.53
C SER A 43 0.29 10.89 9.82
N PHE A 44 -0.38 10.29 8.85
CA PHE A 44 -1.70 9.70 9.04
C PHE A 44 -2.00 8.76 7.86
N VAL A 45 -3.02 7.93 8.01
CA VAL A 45 -3.48 7.04 6.95
C VAL A 45 -4.98 7.24 6.77
N ASP A 46 -5.37 7.50 5.54
CA ASP A 46 -6.78 7.56 5.14
C ASP A 46 -7.07 6.44 4.14
N VAL A 47 -8.33 6.15 3.94
CA VAL A 47 -8.78 5.17 2.95
C VAL A 47 -9.74 5.85 1.98
N ALA A 48 -9.62 5.55 0.71
CA ALA A 48 -10.59 5.95 -0.30
C ALA A 48 -11.08 4.69 -1.02
N ASP A 49 -12.39 4.51 -1.05
CA ASP A 49 -13.01 3.34 -1.68
C ASP A 49 -14.41 3.72 -2.12
N MET A 50 -14.89 3.13 -3.22
CA MET A 50 -16.25 3.37 -3.69
C MET A 50 -17.26 3.02 -2.61
N ALA A 51 -17.03 1.94 -1.87
CA ALA A 51 -17.94 1.45 -0.85
C ALA A 51 -17.64 2.05 0.52
N GLU A 52 -18.70 2.27 1.29
CA GLU A 52 -18.55 2.69 2.68
C GLU A 52 -18.30 1.48 3.57
N PRO A 53 -17.48 1.62 4.63
CA PRO A 53 -17.25 0.51 5.54
C PRO A 53 -18.42 0.36 6.51
N LYS A 54 -18.62 -0.85 7.00
CA LYS A 54 -19.57 -1.04 8.10
C LYS A 54 -19.06 -0.34 9.35
N GLU A 55 -17.76 -0.41 9.55
CA GLU A 55 -17.10 0.23 10.66
C GLU A 55 -15.70 0.63 10.21
N LYS A 56 -15.35 1.89 10.39
CA LYS A 56 -14.02 2.36 10.00
C LYS A 56 -12.96 1.72 10.91
N PRO A 57 -11.92 1.11 10.35
CA PRO A 57 -10.86 0.51 11.16
C PRO A 57 -10.22 1.53 12.10
N GLU A 58 -9.92 1.11 13.30
CA GLU A 58 -9.27 1.96 14.28
C GLU A 58 -7.88 2.35 13.79
N GLY A 59 -7.55 3.62 13.90
CA GLY A 59 -6.26 4.15 13.45
C GLY A 59 -6.32 4.79 12.07
N ILE A 60 -7.34 4.52 11.28
CA ILE A 60 -7.55 5.21 10.01
C ILE A 60 -8.26 6.54 10.31
N ARG A 61 -7.65 7.63 9.84
CA ARG A 61 -8.15 8.97 10.15
C ARG A 61 -9.48 9.26 9.46
N ASN A 62 -9.53 9.12 8.14
CA ASN A 62 -10.74 9.39 7.36
C ASN A 62 -10.99 8.29 6.35
N TRP A 63 -12.26 8.10 6.00
CA TRP A 63 -12.66 7.18 4.94
C TRP A 63 -13.46 7.97 3.92
N ILE A 64 -12.93 8.06 2.70
CA ILE A 64 -13.56 8.79 1.60
C ILE A 64 -14.29 7.76 0.73
N ALA A 65 -15.61 7.84 0.67
CA ALA A 65 -16.42 6.89 -0.08
C ALA A 65 -17.24 7.62 -1.16
N GLY A 66 -17.77 6.85 -2.09
CA GLY A 66 -18.65 7.35 -3.11
C GLY A 66 -17.95 7.58 -4.44
N PRO A 67 -18.69 8.10 -5.46
CA PRO A 67 -18.16 8.20 -6.82
C PRO A 67 -16.96 9.11 -6.98
N ASP A 68 -16.76 10.06 -6.06
CA ASP A 68 -15.65 11.01 -6.15
C ASP A 68 -14.46 10.61 -5.29
N TYR A 69 -14.39 9.35 -4.90
CA TYR A 69 -13.36 8.88 -3.97
C TYR A 69 -11.92 9.04 -4.48
N GLN A 70 -11.72 9.22 -5.79
CA GLN A 70 -10.38 9.42 -6.34
C GLN A 70 -9.97 10.89 -6.48
N LYS A 71 -10.84 11.83 -6.15
CA LYS A 71 -10.51 13.24 -6.34
C LYS A 71 -9.53 13.80 -5.34
N CYS A 72 -9.28 13.09 -4.25
CA CYS A 72 -8.39 13.54 -3.18
C CYS A 72 -6.93 13.11 -3.34
N LEU A 73 -6.57 12.41 -4.41
CA LEU A 73 -5.26 11.76 -4.52
C LEU A 73 -4.08 12.73 -4.38
N ASN A 74 -4.21 13.95 -4.91
CA ASN A 74 -3.11 14.92 -4.84
C ASN A 74 -2.89 15.51 -3.45
N GLU A 75 -3.77 15.20 -2.50
CA GLU A 75 -3.62 15.68 -1.12
C GLU A 75 -2.68 14.80 -0.29
N TYR A 76 -2.19 13.71 -0.86
CA TYR A 76 -1.37 12.73 -0.15
C TYR A 76 0.02 12.66 -0.75
N ASP A 77 0.98 12.25 0.07
CA ASP A 77 2.36 12.03 -0.39
C ASP A 77 2.49 10.69 -1.09
N VAL A 78 1.85 9.66 -0.55
CA VAL A 78 1.91 8.29 -1.05
C VAL A 78 0.52 7.71 -1.13
N VAL A 79 0.21 7.09 -2.27
CA VAL A 79 -1.07 6.40 -2.46
C VAL A 79 -0.79 4.94 -2.79
N PHE A 80 -1.34 4.03 -1.99
CA PHE A 80 -1.26 2.60 -2.26
C PHE A 80 -2.52 2.18 -3.00
N LYS A 81 -2.37 1.89 -4.28
CA LYS A 81 -3.50 1.56 -5.16
C LYS A 81 -3.67 0.04 -5.25
N SER A 82 -4.89 -0.43 -5.02
CA SER A 82 -5.23 -1.83 -5.25
C SER A 82 -5.34 -2.11 -6.75
N PRO A 83 -5.00 -3.34 -7.20
CA PRO A 83 -5.03 -3.66 -8.64
C PRO A 83 -6.40 -3.54 -9.27
N GLY A 84 -7.47 -3.73 -8.48
CA GLY A 84 -8.83 -3.61 -9.00
C GLY A 84 -9.30 -2.19 -9.23
N VAL A 85 -8.54 -1.19 -8.76
CA VAL A 85 -8.92 0.22 -8.92
C VAL A 85 -8.29 0.75 -10.19
N VAL A 86 -9.12 1.32 -11.07
CA VAL A 86 -8.65 1.96 -12.29
C VAL A 86 -8.60 3.46 -12.06
N LEU A 87 -7.44 4.07 -12.28
CA LEU A 87 -7.28 5.51 -12.09
C LEU A 87 -8.06 6.28 -13.16
N GLU A 88 -8.67 7.39 -12.75
CA GLU A 88 -9.42 8.24 -13.68
C GLU A 88 -8.53 8.99 -14.64
N LYS A 89 -7.28 9.23 -14.26
CA LYS A 89 -6.30 9.96 -15.05
C LYS A 89 -4.99 9.19 -15.10
N PRO A 90 -4.11 9.49 -16.07
CA PRO A 90 -2.80 8.83 -16.10
C PRO A 90 -2.04 9.07 -14.80
N VAL A 91 -1.25 8.07 -14.40
CA VAL A 91 -0.53 8.12 -13.12
C VAL A 91 0.40 9.34 -13.04
N GLN A 92 0.92 9.79 -14.19
CA GLN A 92 1.81 10.93 -14.23
C GLN A 92 1.13 12.27 -13.95
N SER A 93 -0.20 12.31 -14.00
CA SER A 93 -0.93 13.55 -13.77
C SER A 93 -1.16 13.84 -12.30
N TYR A 94 -0.81 12.89 -11.41
CA TYR A 94 -0.94 13.07 -9.97
C TYR A 94 0.36 13.51 -9.34
N SER A 95 0.29 14.40 -8.36
CA SER A 95 1.48 14.85 -7.64
C SER A 95 1.92 13.85 -6.58
N SER A 96 1.03 13.00 -6.11
CA SER A 96 1.34 11.96 -5.15
C SER A 96 2.09 10.80 -5.80
N GLN A 97 2.87 10.08 -5.01
CA GLN A 97 3.52 8.86 -5.47
C GLN A 97 2.53 7.72 -5.38
N ILE A 98 2.11 7.19 -6.53
CA ILE A 98 1.11 6.12 -6.56
C ILE A 98 1.83 4.79 -6.79
N LEU A 99 1.69 3.89 -5.83
CA LEU A 99 2.37 2.60 -5.85
C LEU A 99 1.36 1.48 -5.64
N SER A 100 1.62 0.33 -6.27
CA SER A 100 0.94 -0.89 -5.87
C SER A 100 1.75 -1.52 -4.73
N GLN A 101 1.13 -2.45 -4.02
CA GLN A 101 1.82 -3.21 -3.00
C GLN A 101 3.01 -3.97 -3.59
N THR A 102 2.82 -4.56 -4.76
CA THR A 102 3.89 -5.29 -5.46
C THR A 102 5.06 -4.39 -5.81
N GLU A 103 4.78 -3.18 -6.33
CA GLU A 103 5.83 -2.22 -6.65
C GLU A 103 6.66 -1.83 -5.43
N LEU A 104 5.99 -1.58 -4.32
CA LEU A 104 6.70 -1.22 -3.10
C LEU A 104 7.60 -2.35 -2.62
N PHE A 105 7.09 -3.57 -2.59
CA PHE A 105 7.88 -4.71 -2.16
C PHE A 105 9.04 -4.98 -3.11
N PHE A 106 8.83 -4.81 -4.41
CA PHE A 106 9.91 -4.94 -5.37
C PHE A 106 11.04 -3.95 -5.06
N GLN A 107 10.69 -2.70 -4.81
CA GLN A 107 11.69 -1.67 -4.50
C GLN A 107 12.44 -1.98 -3.19
N CYS A 108 11.72 -2.45 -2.19
CA CYS A 108 12.32 -2.71 -0.87
C CYS A 108 13.22 -3.94 -0.85
N PHE A 109 12.92 -4.94 -1.67
CA PHE A 109 13.61 -6.22 -1.63
C PHE A 109 14.29 -6.55 -2.94
N ARG A 110 14.62 -5.53 -3.71
CA ARG A 110 15.21 -5.67 -5.04
C ARG A 110 16.42 -6.57 -5.06
N ASP A 111 17.33 -6.41 -4.10
CA ASP A 111 18.56 -7.19 -4.06
C ASP A 111 18.30 -8.67 -3.87
N GLN A 112 17.28 -9.03 -3.12
CA GLN A 112 16.90 -10.41 -2.89
C GLN A 112 16.18 -11.00 -4.09
N ILE A 113 15.39 -10.20 -4.78
CA ILE A 113 14.58 -10.64 -5.90
C ILE A 113 15.43 -10.86 -7.15
N ILE A 114 16.45 -10.04 -7.37
CA ILE A 114 17.35 -10.15 -8.53
C ILE A 114 18.05 -11.49 -8.57
N GLY A 115 18.32 -12.10 -7.41
CA GLY A 115 18.92 -13.41 -7.36
C GLY A 115 18.01 -14.53 -7.86
N ILE A 116 16.73 -14.25 -8.04
CA ILE A 116 15.75 -15.20 -8.53
C ILE A 116 15.41 -14.82 -9.96
N THR A 117 16.10 -15.39 -10.91
CA THR A 117 16.01 -14.96 -12.30
C THR A 117 14.79 -15.47 -13.04
N GLY A 118 14.45 -14.81 -14.11
CA GLY A 118 13.52 -15.27 -15.11
C GLY A 118 12.07 -14.95 -14.82
N THR A 119 11.22 -15.64 -15.55
CA THR A 119 9.78 -15.41 -15.51
C THR A 119 9.14 -15.76 -14.16
N LYS A 120 9.84 -16.47 -13.33
CA LYS A 120 9.33 -16.86 -12.01
C LYS A 120 9.42 -15.74 -10.98
N GLY A 121 10.10 -14.66 -11.30
CA GLY A 121 10.25 -13.55 -10.37
C GLY A 121 8.93 -12.97 -9.87
N LYS A 122 7.96 -12.81 -10.76
CA LYS A 122 6.64 -12.29 -10.41
C LYS A 122 5.93 -13.17 -9.38
N SER A 123 5.92 -14.48 -9.62
CA SER A 123 5.28 -15.42 -8.70
C SER A 123 5.97 -15.42 -7.36
N THR A 124 7.30 -15.34 -7.36
CA THR A 124 8.08 -15.31 -6.13
C THR A 124 7.78 -14.06 -5.32
N ILE A 125 7.68 -12.89 -5.99
CA ILE A 125 7.34 -11.63 -5.33
C ILE A 125 5.95 -11.74 -4.69
N THR A 126 4.98 -12.24 -5.42
CA THR A 126 3.62 -12.41 -4.91
C THR A 126 3.60 -13.33 -3.70
N THR A 127 4.32 -14.44 -3.76
CA THR A 127 4.40 -15.38 -2.64
C THR A 127 5.05 -14.74 -1.43
N LEU A 128 6.13 -14.01 -1.64
CA LEU A 128 6.82 -13.32 -0.56
C LEU A 128 5.91 -12.31 0.13
N ILE A 129 5.19 -11.51 -0.65
CA ILE A 129 4.25 -10.54 -0.10
C ILE A 129 3.16 -11.24 0.72
N TYR A 130 2.63 -12.33 0.17
CA TYR A 130 1.60 -13.10 0.86
C TYR A 130 2.09 -13.58 2.22
N HIS A 131 3.29 -14.13 2.28
CA HIS A 131 3.84 -14.62 3.54
C HIS A 131 4.16 -13.49 4.53
N LEU A 132 4.61 -12.34 4.03
CA LEU A 132 4.91 -11.20 4.88
C LEU A 132 3.67 -10.58 5.50
N LEU A 133 2.58 -10.53 4.74
CA LEU A 133 1.37 -9.83 5.15
C LEU A 133 0.35 -10.75 5.80
N LYS A 134 0.52 -12.03 5.63
CA LYS A 134 -0.33 -13.01 6.29
C LYS A 134 0.02 -13.01 7.77
N GLU A 135 -0.96 -12.72 8.62
CA GLU A 135 -0.65 -12.53 9.99
C GLU A 135 -0.55 -13.67 10.88
#